data_78887954ca2684fc7722a860443abb71
#
_entry.id   78887954ca2684fc7722a860443abb71
#
_cell.length_a   1.000
_cell.length_b   1.000
_cell.length_c   1.000
_cell.angle_alpha   90.00
_cell.angle_beta   90.00
_cell.angle_gamma   90.00
#
_symmetry.space_group_name_H-M   'P 1'
#
loop_
_entity.id
_entity.type
_entity.pdbx_description
1 polymer ?
#
loop_
_entity_poly.entity_id
_entity_poly.type
_entity_poly.pdbx_seq_one_letter_code
_entity_poly.pdbx_strand_id
1 'polypeptide(L)'
;MKKTLCTMAVALTGCLAINAQNNAVFKADELVAKNDLNGAITLLEGAMGNPKTTKFADVYRKAGEVSTQIFLPELQMAAQNMPFDTVRFCTYLDKSITYFLKSHEYDVAPDAKGKVKSKYDAPKPPMKSNREYVMMFIDYYFHAGYFQSLMGNTDESVKYFEKFMQLPQNPIFNDGQRDTIYQANQKVYMQAAQNLARIHYTNKNWEKAIEYANMGLKGDDNKRDMYIIKMNSYKEQGDNTAYMNALKEAAFESGDPIFMQNLLYTYMTAENVTEAEAVANEFVTKDPTNKSAWYMKGCIYLNMKKDYAAARECFQKALDLDPDFLEANTNMASTYTNEIVERKQNGEFVWVGTGKNYVKGSKDEKQYKKELAIVHDFYGKALPYMQKVRSLVPDQPKVWVYVLQRIYENLNMKTEKAEMDAIIEQIQQQK
;
A
#
# COMPACT_ATOMS: atom_id res chain seq x y z
N MET A 1 76.34 -27.27 10.96
CA MET A 1 75.84 -26.89 9.60
C MET A 1 74.37 -27.25 9.34
N LYS A 2 73.78 -28.34 9.87
CA LYS A 2 72.36 -28.71 9.57
C LYS A 2 71.32 -27.83 10.26
N LYS A 3 71.62 -27.23 11.45
CA LYS A 3 70.64 -26.35 12.16
C LYS A 3 70.55 -24.95 11.51
N THR A 4 71.59 -24.44 10.90
CA THR A 4 71.59 -23.13 10.26
C THR A 4 70.87 -23.12 8.90
N LEU A 5 70.89 -24.27 8.18
CA LEU A 5 70.09 -24.40 6.95
C LEU A 5 68.60 -24.52 7.18
N CYS A 6 68.16 -25.18 8.26
CA CYS A 6 66.75 -25.24 8.61
C CYS A 6 66.15 -23.85 9.01
N THR A 7 66.93 -23.02 9.72
CA THR A 7 66.49 -21.68 10.12
C THR A 7 66.40 -20.70 8.93
N MET A 8 67.32 -20.84 7.95
CA MET A 8 67.21 -20.05 6.70
C MET A 8 66.09 -20.52 5.79
N ALA A 9 65.78 -21.81 5.73
CA ALA A 9 64.66 -22.32 4.94
C ALA A 9 63.31 -21.88 5.50
N VAL A 10 63.17 -21.88 6.84
CA VAL A 10 61.95 -21.40 7.51
C VAL A 10 61.80 -19.86 7.37
N ALA A 11 62.88 -19.10 7.44
CA ALA A 11 62.87 -17.66 7.24
C ALA A 11 62.56 -17.29 5.79
N LEU A 12 63.09 -18.01 4.80
CA LEU A 12 62.79 -17.79 3.38
C LEU A 12 61.35 -18.18 3.00
N THR A 13 60.84 -19.29 3.54
CA THR A 13 59.43 -19.68 3.33
C THR A 13 58.46 -18.73 4.03
N GLY A 14 58.83 -18.19 5.21
CA GLY A 14 58.06 -17.18 5.92
C GLY A 14 58.02 -15.86 5.16
N CYS A 15 59.14 -15.38 4.61
CA CYS A 15 59.21 -14.14 3.80
C CYS A 15 58.50 -14.31 2.45
N LEU A 16 58.57 -15.48 1.82
CA LEU A 16 57.85 -15.75 0.55
C LEU A 16 56.32 -15.82 0.82
N ALA A 17 55.87 -16.37 1.95
CA ALA A 17 54.48 -16.41 2.31
C ALA A 17 53.92 -15.00 2.65
N ILE A 18 54.70 -14.15 3.32
CA ILE A 18 54.30 -12.75 3.59
C ILE A 18 54.17 -11.93 2.29
N ASN A 19 55.13 -12.05 1.37
CA ASN A 19 55.08 -11.40 0.08
C ASN A 19 53.95 -11.96 -0.82
N ALA A 20 53.67 -13.26 -0.74
CA ALA A 20 52.62 -13.89 -1.50
C ALA A 20 51.22 -13.37 -1.11
N GLN A 21 51.01 -13.04 0.16
CA GLN A 21 49.74 -12.55 0.70
C GLN A 21 49.48 -11.04 0.32
N ASN A 22 50.50 -10.20 0.43
CA ASN A 22 50.42 -8.80 0.02
C ASN A 22 50.37 -8.64 -1.52
N ASN A 23 50.66 -9.71 -2.29
CA ASN A 23 50.50 -9.75 -3.74
C ASN A 23 49.16 -10.35 -4.20
N ALA A 24 48.23 -10.60 -3.29
CA ALA A 24 46.92 -11.20 -3.60
C ALA A 24 46.14 -10.37 -4.64
N VAL A 25 46.18 -9.03 -4.52
CA VAL A 25 45.55 -8.13 -5.49
C VAL A 25 46.14 -8.29 -6.88
N PHE A 26 47.49 -8.31 -7.02
CA PHE A 26 48.17 -8.48 -8.30
C PHE A 26 47.83 -9.86 -8.94
N LYS A 27 47.85 -10.93 -8.15
CA LYS A 27 47.47 -12.27 -8.64
C LYS A 27 46.02 -12.35 -9.03
N ALA A 28 45.13 -11.66 -8.29
CA ALA A 28 43.73 -11.54 -8.68
C ALA A 28 43.55 -10.81 -10.00
N ASP A 29 44.36 -9.74 -10.27
CA ASP A 29 44.37 -9.05 -11.56
C ASP A 29 44.78 -9.98 -12.71
N GLU A 30 45.77 -10.85 -12.50
CA GLU A 30 46.16 -11.86 -13.48
C GLU A 30 45.06 -12.87 -13.81
N LEU A 31 44.29 -13.30 -12.78
CA LEU A 31 43.14 -14.19 -12.95
C LEU A 31 41.97 -13.49 -13.65
N VAL A 32 41.69 -12.25 -13.31
CA VAL A 32 40.69 -11.40 -13.99
C VAL A 32 41.04 -11.24 -15.46
N ALA A 33 42.30 -10.95 -15.78
CA ALA A 33 42.77 -10.85 -17.20
C ALA A 33 42.57 -12.16 -17.99
N LYS A 34 42.56 -13.32 -17.31
CA LYS A 34 42.27 -14.63 -17.91
C LYS A 34 40.78 -14.98 -17.87
N ASN A 35 39.91 -14.05 -17.45
CA ASN A 35 38.47 -14.24 -17.21
C ASN A 35 38.12 -15.31 -16.12
N ASP A 36 39.07 -15.62 -15.24
CA ASP A 36 38.83 -16.48 -14.08
C ASP A 36 38.40 -15.66 -12.85
N LEU A 37 37.19 -15.15 -12.91
CA LEU A 37 36.64 -14.31 -11.85
C LEU A 37 36.39 -15.11 -10.54
N ASN A 38 36.04 -16.40 -10.64
CA ASN A 38 35.84 -17.26 -9.49
C ASN A 38 37.15 -17.58 -8.77
N GLY A 39 38.20 -17.84 -9.51
CA GLY A 39 39.56 -18.01 -8.99
C GLY A 39 40.07 -16.74 -8.30
N ALA A 40 39.81 -15.57 -8.92
CA ALA A 40 40.20 -14.28 -8.36
C ALA A 40 39.50 -14.00 -7.01
N ILE A 41 38.18 -14.22 -6.90
CA ILE A 41 37.45 -13.99 -5.66
C ILE A 41 37.89 -14.97 -4.56
N THR A 42 38.08 -16.25 -4.87
CA THR A 42 38.56 -17.27 -3.92
C THR A 42 39.93 -16.90 -3.36
N LEU A 43 40.84 -16.43 -4.20
CA LEU A 43 42.17 -15.98 -3.80
C LEU A 43 42.11 -14.78 -2.84
N LEU A 44 41.25 -13.79 -3.14
CA LEU A 44 41.08 -12.59 -2.33
C LEU A 44 40.43 -12.93 -0.98
N GLU A 45 39.41 -13.78 -0.95
CA GLU A 45 38.77 -14.27 0.29
C GLU A 45 39.77 -15.04 1.19
N GLY A 46 40.62 -15.84 0.59
CA GLY A 46 41.73 -16.49 1.30
C GLY A 46 42.72 -15.49 1.92
N ALA A 47 42.98 -14.38 1.24
CA ALA A 47 43.80 -13.30 1.81
C ALA A 47 43.09 -12.53 2.92
N MET A 48 41.78 -12.35 2.88
CA MET A 48 40.97 -11.71 3.97
C MET A 48 41.05 -12.51 5.26
N GLY A 49 41.03 -13.83 5.18
CA GLY A 49 41.14 -14.72 6.34
C GLY A 49 42.53 -14.90 6.90
N ASN A 50 43.55 -14.35 6.25
CA ASN A 50 44.93 -14.55 6.65
C ASN A 50 45.45 -13.44 7.56
N PRO A 51 45.86 -13.73 8.82
CA PRO A 51 46.35 -12.73 9.78
C PRO A 51 47.63 -12.02 9.35
N LYS A 52 48.34 -12.53 8.35
CA LYS A 52 49.55 -11.89 7.81
C LYS A 52 49.25 -10.86 6.74
N THR A 53 48.00 -10.71 6.30
CA THR A 53 47.60 -9.68 5.36
C THR A 53 47.65 -8.31 6.02
N THR A 54 48.35 -7.34 5.40
CA THR A 54 48.48 -5.98 5.93
C THR A 54 47.77 -4.93 5.08
N LYS A 55 47.37 -5.29 3.85
CA LYS A 55 46.69 -4.39 2.90
C LYS A 55 45.22 -4.75 2.74
N PHE A 56 44.49 -4.83 3.86
CA PHE A 56 43.08 -5.22 3.85
C PHE A 56 42.20 -4.31 2.98
N ALA A 57 42.43 -2.99 3.04
CA ALA A 57 41.66 -2.05 2.21
C ALA A 57 41.79 -2.39 0.70
N ASP A 58 43.00 -2.67 0.22
CA ASP A 58 43.24 -3.02 -1.18
C ASP A 58 42.61 -4.38 -1.55
N VAL A 59 42.71 -5.40 -0.66
CA VAL A 59 42.15 -6.73 -0.85
C VAL A 59 40.64 -6.69 -0.94
N TYR A 60 39.97 -6.03 0.02
CA TYR A 60 38.53 -5.88 0.03
C TYR A 60 38.03 -5.04 -1.15
N ARG A 61 38.75 -3.95 -1.49
CA ARG A 61 38.44 -3.16 -2.68
C ARG A 61 38.42 -3.98 -3.95
N LYS A 62 39.47 -4.75 -4.17
CA LYS A 62 39.59 -5.61 -5.35
C LYS A 62 38.50 -6.69 -5.39
N ALA A 63 38.19 -7.29 -4.24
CA ALA A 63 37.12 -8.27 -4.14
C ALA A 63 35.75 -7.67 -4.45
N GLY A 64 35.47 -6.43 -4.03
CA GLY A 64 34.27 -5.69 -4.42
C GLY A 64 34.17 -5.48 -5.92
N GLU A 65 35.29 -5.09 -6.57
CA GLU A 65 35.36 -4.90 -8.01
C GLU A 65 35.16 -6.22 -8.80
N VAL A 66 35.78 -7.32 -8.35
CA VAL A 66 35.60 -8.66 -8.99
C VAL A 66 34.15 -9.14 -8.80
N SER A 67 33.58 -8.99 -7.61
CA SER A 67 32.17 -9.34 -7.35
C SER A 67 31.23 -8.53 -8.25
N THR A 68 31.53 -7.26 -8.48
CA THR A 68 30.78 -6.41 -9.43
C THR A 68 30.80 -6.97 -10.84
N GLN A 69 31.97 -7.42 -11.32
CA GLN A 69 32.09 -8.03 -12.66
C GLN A 69 31.31 -9.35 -12.78
N ILE A 70 31.07 -10.04 -11.68
CA ILE A 70 30.31 -11.29 -11.68
C ILE A 70 28.78 -11.01 -11.71
N PHE A 71 28.26 -10.05 -10.95
CA PHE A 71 26.82 -9.85 -10.88
C PHE A 71 26.24 -8.93 -11.95
N LEU A 72 27.01 -7.97 -12.47
CA LEU A 72 26.48 -7.01 -13.46
C LEU A 72 25.96 -7.65 -14.75
N PRO A 73 26.61 -8.69 -15.32
CA PRO A 73 26.07 -9.39 -16.48
C PRO A 73 24.71 -10.04 -16.22
N GLU A 74 24.49 -10.60 -15.03
CA GLU A 74 23.19 -11.19 -14.63
C GLU A 74 22.09 -10.12 -14.59
N LEU A 75 22.40 -8.93 -14.03
CA LEU A 75 21.48 -7.81 -14.04
C LEU A 75 21.14 -7.31 -15.43
N GLN A 76 22.13 -7.28 -16.34
CA GLN A 76 21.92 -6.88 -17.74
C GLN A 76 21.01 -7.89 -18.47
N MET A 77 21.17 -9.18 -18.24
CA MET A 77 20.28 -10.20 -18.78
C MET A 77 18.87 -10.05 -18.24
N ALA A 78 18.71 -9.82 -16.94
CA ALA A 78 17.40 -9.55 -16.32
C ALA A 78 16.72 -8.31 -16.95
N ALA A 79 17.45 -7.22 -17.17
CA ALA A 79 16.93 -6.01 -17.79
C ALA A 79 16.47 -6.22 -19.25
N GLN A 80 17.03 -7.22 -19.95
CA GLN A 80 16.65 -7.61 -21.30
C GLN A 80 15.59 -8.72 -21.35
N ASN A 81 14.99 -9.07 -20.21
CA ASN A 81 14.07 -10.20 -20.06
C ASN A 81 14.66 -11.54 -20.50
N MET A 82 15.97 -11.71 -20.41
CA MET A 82 16.67 -12.96 -20.69
C MET A 82 16.80 -13.79 -19.40
N PRO A 83 16.88 -15.14 -19.51
CA PRO A 83 17.19 -15.98 -18.36
C PRO A 83 18.52 -15.58 -17.72
N PHE A 84 18.56 -15.46 -16.40
CA PHE A 84 19.73 -15.08 -15.62
C PHE A 84 19.81 -15.90 -14.31
N ASP A 85 21.00 -15.97 -13.74
CA ASP A 85 21.22 -16.66 -12.47
C ASP A 85 20.95 -15.70 -11.30
N THR A 86 19.72 -15.78 -10.76
CA THR A 86 19.30 -14.98 -9.62
C THR A 86 20.15 -15.21 -8.36
N VAL A 87 20.58 -16.46 -8.10
CA VAL A 87 21.42 -16.77 -6.94
C VAL A 87 22.78 -16.12 -7.09
N ARG A 88 23.38 -16.22 -8.27
CA ARG A 88 24.65 -15.59 -8.59
C ARG A 88 24.56 -14.07 -8.48
N PHE A 89 23.51 -13.46 -9.06
CA PHE A 89 23.25 -12.02 -8.95
C PHE A 89 23.21 -11.59 -7.48
N CYS A 90 22.31 -12.18 -6.69
CA CYS A 90 22.10 -11.79 -5.29
C CYS A 90 23.35 -11.98 -4.43
N THR A 91 24.04 -13.13 -4.59
CA THR A 91 25.23 -13.46 -3.81
C THR A 91 26.38 -12.47 -4.08
N TYR A 92 26.66 -12.18 -5.34
CA TYR A 92 27.79 -11.33 -5.68
C TYR A 92 27.49 -9.83 -5.56
N LEU A 93 26.21 -9.41 -5.66
CA LEU A 93 25.78 -8.08 -5.25
C LEU A 93 26.06 -7.85 -3.76
N ASP A 94 25.63 -8.77 -2.92
CA ASP A 94 25.82 -8.69 -1.45
C ASP A 94 27.32 -8.69 -1.08
N LYS A 95 28.10 -9.56 -1.70
CA LYS A 95 29.56 -9.58 -1.54
C LYS A 95 30.19 -8.26 -1.99
N SER A 96 29.80 -7.72 -3.15
CA SER A 96 30.36 -6.49 -3.69
C SER A 96 30.16 -5.32 -2.71
N ILE A 97 28.92 -5.08 -2.26
CA ILE A 97 28.61 -4.00 -1.32
C ILE A 97 29.33 -4.22 0.01
N THR A 98 29.29 -5.44 0.57
CA THR A 98 29.98 -5.77 1.81
C THR A 98 31.49 -5.52 1.72
N TYR A 99 32.11 -5.87 0.61
CA TYR A 99 33.55 -5.67 0.44
C TYR A 99 33.92 -4.20 0.24
N PHE A 100 33.11 -3.40 -0.45
CA PHE A 100 33.34 -1.95 -0.51
C PHE A 100 33.21 -1.27 0.87
N LEU A 101 32.21 -1.68 1.65
CA LEU A 101 32.05 -1.20 3.04
C LEU A 101 33.26 -1.57 3.90
N LYS A 102 33.72 -2.81 3.83
CA LYS A 102 34.91 -3.26 4.56
C LYS A 102 36.20 -2.59 4.08
N SER A 103 36.34 -2.39 2.76
CA SER A 103 37.45 -1.62 2.21
C SER A 103 37.47 -0.20 2.78
N HIS A 104 36.33 0.47 2.85
CA HIS A 104 36.21 1.80 3.44
C HIS A 104 36.62 1.80 4.92
N GLU A 105 36.09 0.86 5.71
CA GLU A 105 36.42 0.71 7.14
C GLU A 105 37.95 0.63 7.37
N TYR A 106 38.66 -0.20 6.60
CA TYR A 106 40.12 -0.31 6.68
C TYR A 106 40.87 0.89 6.10
N ASP A 107 40.31 1.53 5.08
CA ASP A 107 40.96 2.66 4.37
C ASP A 107 40.95 3.94 5.21
N VAL A 108 39.91 4.16 6.01
CA VAL A 108 39.79 5.33 6.88
C VAL A 108 40.24 5.06 8.33
N ALA A 109 40.67 3.84 8.64
CA ALA A 109 41.22 3.50 9.96
C ALA A 109 42.52 4.27 10.25
N PRO A 110 42.65 4.86 11.42
CA PRO A 110 43.90 5.56 11.79
C PRO A 110 45.05 4.57 11.98
N ASP A 111 46.24 4.96 11.59
CA ASP A 111 47.47 4.21 11.87
C ASP A 111 47.84 4.26 13.36
N ALA A 112 48.89 3.53 13.78
CA ALA A 112 49.39 3.50 15.16
C ALA A 112 49.74 4.87 15.76
N LYS A 113 49.84 5.90 14.92
CA LYS A 113 50.09 7.30 15.30
C LYS A 113 48.81 8.16 15.26
N GLY A 114 47.63 7.54 15.06
CA GLY A 114 46.36 8.24 14.95
C GLY A 114 46.14 8.97 13.62
N LYS A 115 46.98 8.73 12.60
CA LYS A 115 46.88 9.43 11.31
C LYS A 115 46.10 8.57 10.32
N VAL A 116 45.09 9.18 9.71
CA VAL A 116 44.33 8.57 8.57
C VAL A 116 45.06 8.83 7.24
N LYS A 117 45.29 7.80 6.46
CA LYS A 117 45.89 7.87 5.11
C LYS A 117 44.99 7.13 4.14
N SER A 118 43.84 7.72 3.83
CA SER A 118 42.90 7.13 2.91
C SER A 118 43.37 7.15 1.45
N LYS A 119 43.13 6.04 0.74
CA LYS A 119 43.38 5.88 -0.69
C LYS A 119 42.09 5.88 -1.47
N TYR A 120 40.98 5.41 -0.88
CA TYR A 120 39.72 5.12 -1.55
C TYR A 120 38.54 5.95 -1.05
N ASP A 121 38.73 6.83 -0.05
CA ASP A 121 37.65 7.70 0.44
C ASP A 121 37.43 8.91 -0.51
N ALA A 122 38.51 9.55 -0.95
CA ALA A 122 38.50 10.63 -1.93
C ALA A 122 39.58 10.42 -3.01
N PRO A 123 39.46 9.39 -3.85
CA PRO A 123 40.46 9.08 -4.86
C PRO A 123 40.45 10.13 -5.98
N LYS A 124 41.59 10.25 -6.68
CA LYS A 124 41.65 11.07 -7.89
C LYS A 124 40.89 10.40 -9.05
N PRO A 125 40.16 11.17 -9.86
CA PRO A 125 39.54 10.65 -11.07
C PRO A 125 40.57 9.99 -12.00
N PRO A 126 40.20 8.91 -12.72
CA PRO A 126 38.86 8.34 -12.90
C PRO A 126 38.44 7.29 -11.86
N MET A 127 39.25 7.10 -10.79
CA MET A 127 38.95 6.11 -9.77
C MET A 127 37.73 6.55 -8.93
N LYS A 128 36.76 5.67 -8.74
CA LYS A 128 35.61 5.89 -7.85
C LYS A 128 35.97 5.55 -6.39
N SER A 129 35.41 6.27 -5.44
CA SER A 129 35.50 5.92 -4.03
C SER A 129 34.69 4.66 -3.70
N ASN A 130 34.96 4.05 -2.53
CA ASN A 130 34.12 2.95 -2.02
C ASN A 130 32.67 3.41 -1.83
N ARG A 131 32.47 4.62 -1.36
CA ARG A 131 31.15 5.25 -1.19
C ARG A 131 30.39 5.35 -2.50
N GLU A 132 31.02 5.80 -3.57
CA GLU A 132 30.39 5.91 -4.90
C GLU A 132 29.95 4.55 -5.42
N TYR A 133 30.74 3.49 -5.20
CA TYR A 133 30.31 2.14 -5.58
C TYR A 133 29.11 1.67 -4.79
N VAL A 134 29.10 1.87 -3.46
CA VAL A 134 27.96 1.51 -2.63
C VAL A 134 26.71 2.28 -3.06
N MET A 135 26.81 3.60 -3.32
CA MET A 135 25.70 4.40 -3.82
C MET A 135 25.12 3.87 -5.15
N MET A 136 26.00 3.47 -6.08
CA MET A 136 25.58 2.93 -7.39
C MET A 136 24.77 1.65 -7.27
N PHE A 137 24.97 0.87 -6.20
CA PHE A 137 24.42 -0.48 -6.07
C PHE A 137 23.29 -0.60 -5.05
N ILE A 138 22.93 0.49 -4.34
CA ILE A 138 21.85 0.48 -3.34
C ILE A 138 20.56 -0.05 -3.95
N ASP A 139 20.14 0.47 -5.10
CA ASP A 139 18.86 0.13 -5.73
C ASP A 139 18.81 -1.33 -6.17
N TYR A 140 19.95 -1.96 -6.37
CA TYR A 140 20.00 -3.37 -6.76
C TYR A 140 19.60 -4.30 -5.63
N TYR A 141 19.67 -3.88 -4.37
CA TYR A 141 19.09 -4.62 -3.26
C TYR A 141 17.56 -4.71 -3.35
N PHE A 142 16.89 -3.65 -3.84
CA PHE A 142 15.47 -3.72 -4.13
C PHE A 142 15.17 -4.77 -5.21
N HIS A 143 15.93 -4.79 -6.30
CA HIS A 143 15.77 -5.81 -7.34
C HIS A 143 16.07 -7.22 -6.81
N ALA A 144 17.08 -7.39 -5.96
CA ALA A 144 17.36 -8.67 -5.31
C ALA A 144 16.18 -9.15 -4.47
N GLY A 145 15.60 -8.27 -3.63
CA GLY A 145 14.41 -8.58 -2.86
C GLY A 145 13.22 -8.97 -3.72
N TYR A 146 13.00 -8.24 -4.81
CA TYR A 146 11.94 -8.53 -5.76
C TYR A 146 12.12 -9.88 -6.46
N PHE A 147 13.31 -10.19 -6.96
CA PHE A 147 13.61 -11.47 -7.59
C PHE A 147 13.45 -12.65 -6.63
N GLN A 148 13.91 -12.51 -5.39
CA GLN A 148 13.71 -13.53 -4.35
C GLN A 148 12.22 -13.75 -4.05
N SER A 149 11.42 -12.68 -4.03
CA SER A 149 9.97 -12.77 -3.86
C SER A 149 9.30 -13.55 -4.99
N LEU A 150 9.70 -13.30 -6.25
CA LEU A 150 9.18 -14.04 -7.42
C LEU A 150 9.53 -15.54 -7.38
N MET A 151 10.66 -15.90 -6.76
CA MET A 151 11.08 -17.29 -6.56
C MET A 151 10.42 -17.96 -5.35
N GLY A 152 9.63 -17.24 -4.56
CA GLY A 152 9.04 -17.74 -3.32
C GLY A 152 10.01 -17.80 -2.14
N ASN A 153 11.20 -17.24 -2.25
CA ASN A 153 12.23 -17.22 -1.20
C ASN A 153 11.98 -16.05 -0.24
N THR A 154 10.94 -16.16 0.57
CA THR A 154 10.40 -15.08 1.40
C THR A 154 11.43 -14.48 2.35
N ASP A 155 12.22 -15.31 3.04
CA ASP A 155 13.21 -14.83 4.03
C ASP A 155 14.35 -14.04 3.36
N GLU A 156 14.85 -14.52 2.23
CA GLU A 156 15.85 -13.78 1.46
C GLU A 156 15.29 -12.50 0.86
N SER A 157 14.02 -12.51 0.43
CA SER A 157 13.32 -11.30 -0.04
C SER A 157 13.28 -10.22 1.05
N VAL A 158 12.83 -10.58 2.26
CA VAL A 158 12.83 -9.68 3.43
C VAL A 158 14.22 -9.11 3.69
N LYS A 159 15.23 -9.97 3.75
CA LYS A 159 16.63 -9.59 3.99
C LYS A 159 17.12 -8.54 3.00
N TYR A 160 16.84 -8.70 1.70
CA TYR A 160 17.30 -7.74 0.70
C TYR A 160 16.51 -6.43 0.72
N PHE A 161 15.20 -6.45 0.94
CA PHE A 161 14.43 -5.23 1.12
C PHE A 161 14.86 -4.47 2.38
N GLU A 162 15.09 -5.15 3.51
CA GLU A 162 15.60 -4.52 4.73
C GLU A 162 17.00 -3.93 4.50
N LYS A 163 17.92 -4.64 3.82
CA LYS A 163 19.23 -4.10 3.44
C LYS A 163 19.10 -2.84 2.58
N PHE A 164 18.20 -2.83 1.59
CA PHE A 164 17.93 -1.65 0.77
C PHE A 164 17.52 -0.46 1.65
N MET A 165 16.61 -0.68 2.58
CA MET A 165 16.07 0.38 3.45
C MET A 165 17.08 0.87 4.50
N GLN A 166 17.95 0.00 5.00
CA GLN A 166 18.89 0.30 6.08
C GLN A 166 20.23 0.83 5.58
N LEU A 167 20.66 0.44 4.38
CA LEU A 167 21.99 0.79 3.86
C LEU A 167 22.30 2.28 3.86
N PRO A 168 21.38 3.22 3.59
CA PRO A 168 21.66 4.65 3.69
C PRO A 168 22.03 5.13 5.10
N GLN A 169 21.67 4.38 6.14
CA GLN A 169 22.07 4.69 7.52
C GLN A 169 23.52 4.30 7.83
N ASN A 170 24.20 3.61 6.91
CA ASN A 170 25.59 3.22 7.11
C ASN A 170 26.48 4.45 7.28
N PRO A 171 27.44 4.46 8.24
CA PRO A 171 28.34 5.58 8.50
C PRO A 171 29.21 6.02 7.31
N ILE A 172 29.30 5.22 6.26
CA ILE A 172 29.96 5.62 5.01
C ILE A 172 29.33 6.87 4.37
N PHE A 173 28.05 7.14 4.66
CA PHE A 173 27.30 8.28 4.15
C PHE A 173 27.16 9.37 5.21
N ASN A 174 27.38 10.62 4.82
CA ASN A 174 27.01 11.78 5.61
C ASN A 174 25.52 12.13 5.44
N ASP A 175 25.00 13.05 6.26
CA ASP A 175 23.58 13.40 6.26
C ASP A 175 23.07 13.90 4.91
N GLY A 176 23.82 14.79 4.24
CA GLY A 176 23.42 15.28 2.90
C GLY A 176 23.38 14.19 1.83
N GLN A 177 24.23 13.16 1.95
CA GLN A 177 24.20 12.01 1.05
C GLN A 177 23.03 11.09 1.34
N ARG A 178 22.69 10.87 2.61
CA ARG A 178 21.49 10.14 3.02
C ARG A 178 20.23 10.78 2.46
N ASP A 179 20.10 12.12 2.63
CA ASP A 179 18.96 12.87 2.10
C ASP A 179 18.86 12.72 0.57
N THR A 180 19.99 12.83 -0.13
CA THR A 180 20.03 12.64 -1.59
C THR A 180 19.57 11.24 -2.00
N ILE A 181 20.04 10.19 -1.30
CA ILE A 181 19.64 8.81 -1.57
C ILE A 181 18.13 8.63 -1.34
N TYR A 182 17.60 9.15 -0.22
CA TYR A 182 16.16 9.04 0.07
C TYR A 182 15.31 9.79 -0.95
N GLN A 183 15.68 11.00 -1.33
CA GLN A 183 14.95 11.79 -2.32
C GLN A 183 14.95 11.13 -3.69
N ALA A 184 16.10 10.60 -4.13
CA ALA A 184 16.22 9.92 -5.42
C ALA A 184 15.38 8.63 -5.49
N ASN A 185 15.21 7.94 -4.36
CA ASN A 185 14.61 6.61 -4.29
C ASN A 185 13.27 6.56 -3.54
N GLN A 186 12.63 7.70 -3.26
CA GLN A 186 11.44 7.78 -2.43
C GLN A 186 10.35 6.78 -2.85
N LYS A 187 10.04 6.70 -4.15
CA LYS A 187 9.03 5.77 -4.67
C LYS A 187 9.42 4.32 -4.42
N VAL A 188 10.69 3.97 -4.64
CA VAL A 188 11.21 2.61 -4.48
C VAL A 188 11.22 2.21 -2.99
N TYR A 189 11.49 3.16 -2.07
CA TYR A 189 11.36 2.93 -0.63
C TYR A 189 9.92 2.58 -0.22
N MET A 190 8.93 3.30 -0.76
CA MET A 190 7.53 2.99 -0.49
C MET A 190 7.16 1.61 -1.03
N GLN A 191 7.61 1.25 -2.22
CA GLN A 191 7.39 -0.08 -2.81
C GLN A 191 8.07 -1.20 -1.99
N ALA A 192 9.29 -0.98 -1.50
CA ALA A 192 9.95 -1.92 -0.59
C ALA A 192 9.16 -2.12 0.69
N ALA A 193 8.70 -1.02 1.32
CA ALA A 193 7.86 -1.08 2.51
C ALA A 193 6.53 -1.82 2.24
N GLN A 194 5.88 -1.59 1.11
CA GLN A 194 4.64 -2.28 0.73
C GLN A 194 4.86 -3.80 0.56
N ASN A 195 5.99 -4.20 -0.04
CA ASN A 195 6.33 -5.62 -0.15
C ASN A 195 6.62 -6.24 1.22
N LEU A 196 7.39 -5.57 2.07
CA LEU A 196 7.66 -6.02 3.44
C LEU A 196 6.37 -6.13 4.26
N ALA A 197 5.45 -5.17 4.14
CA ALA A 197 4.15 -5.23 4.82
C ALA A 197 3.37 -6.49 4.43
N ARG A 198 3.28 -6.81 3.14
CA ARG A 198 2.60 -8.03 2.64
C ARG A 198 3.27 -9.31 3.15
N ILE A 199 4.60 -9.37 3.08
CA ILE A 199 5.36 -10.54 3.53
C ILE A 199 5.16 -10.75 5.04
N HIS A 200 5.33 -9.70 5.85
CA HIS A 200 5.17 -9.82 7.30
C HIS A 200 3.72 -10.15 7.69
N TYR A 201 2.74 -9.61 6.97
CA TYR A 201 1.34 -9.97 7.17
C TYR A 201 1.08 -11.46 6.89
N THR A 202 1.60 -11.99 5.77
CA THR A 202 1.49 -13.41 5.41
C THR A 202 2.16 -14.31 6.46
N ASN A 203 3.29 -13.87 7.02
CA ASN A 203 4.04 -14.56 8.05
C ASN A 203 3.46 -14.33 9.47
N LYS A 204 2.32 -13.65 9.60
CA LYS A 204 1.65 -13.33 10.88
C LYS A 204 2.51 -12.49 11.83
N ASN A 205 3.47 -11.77 11.32
CA ASN A 205 4.25 -10.81 12.09
C ASN A 205 3.55 -9.44 12.04
N TRP A 206 2.51 -9.32 12.86
CA TRP A 206 1.57 -8.20 12.81
C TRP A 206 2.22 -6.86 13.10
N GLU A 207 3.14 -6.78 14.06
CA GLU A 207 3.85 -5.54 14.41
C GLU A 207 4.65 -4.99 13.21
N LYS A 208 5.47 -5.83 12.58
CA LYS A 208 6.22 -5.41 11.39
C LYS A 208 5.32 -5.14 10.19
N ALA A 209 4.24 -5.89 10.02
CA ALA A 209 3.26 -5.64 8.98
C ALA A 209 2.65 -4.24 9.11
N ILE A 210 2.28 -3.82 10.33
CA ILE A 210 1.76 -2.48 10.63
C ILE A 210 2.83 -1.40 10.40
N GLU A 211 4.05 -1.63 10.89
CA GLU A 211 5.18 -0.71 10.71
C GLU A 211 5.41 -0.40 9.23
N TYR A 212 5.59 -1.44 8.42
CA TYR A 212 5.84 -1.29 7.00
C TYR A 212 4.61 -0.81 6.21
N ALA A 213 3.39 -1.16 6.63
CA ALA A 213 2.18 -0.61 6.03
C ALA A 213 2.09 0.91 6.24
N ASN A 214 2.40 1.41 7.46
CA ASN A 214 2.47 2.84 7.73
C ASN A 214 3.54 3.57 6.89
N MET A 215 4.67 2.92 6.62
CA MET A 215 5.68 3.46 5.72
C MET A 215 5.17 3.48 4.27
N GLY A 216 4.55 2.40 3.82
CA GLY A 216 3.99 2.26 2.47
C GLY A 216 2.85 3.23 2.17
N LEU A 217 2.08 3.64 3.19
CA LEU A 217 1.00 4.63 3.08
C LEU A 217 1.47 6.06 2.77
N LYS A 218 2.76 6.37 2.97
CA LYS A 218 3.35 7.65 2.57
C LYS A 218 3.48 7.80 1.05
N GLY A 219 3.37 6.72 0.30
CA GLY A 219 3.30 6.72 -1.17
C GLY A 219 1.86 6.83 -1.68
N ASP A 220 1.71 7.12 -2.97
CA ASP A 220 0.39 7.26 -3.60
C ASP A 220 -0.21 5.93 -4.08
N ASP A 221 0.65 4.96 -4.38
CA ASP A 221 0.25 3.66 -4.92
C ASP A 221 -0.16 2.68 -3.80
N ASN A 222 -1.12 1.80 -4.08
CA ASN A 222 -1.51 0.66 -3.20
C ASN A 222 -1.99 1.03 -1.78
N LYS A 223 -2.48 2.24 -1.54
CA LYS A 223 -2.98 2.67 -0.22
C LYS A 223 -4.03 1.73 0.33
N ARG A 224 -4.95 1.25 -0.53
CA ARG A 224 -6.00 0.30 -0.14
C ARG A 224 -5.44 -0.95 0.53
N ASP A 225 -4.46 -1.60 -0.11
CA ASP A 225 -3.85 -2.82 0.42
C ASP A 225 -3.16 -2.56 1.77
N MET A 226 -2.46 -1.42 1.88
CA MET A 226 -1.75 -1.05 3.10
C MET A 226 -2.72 -0.81 4.26
N TYR A 227 -3.87 -0.15 4.02
CA TYR A 227 -4.91 -0.01 5.04
C TYR A 227 -5.52 -1.36 5.42
N ILE A 228 -5.78 -2.24 4.46
CA ILE A 228 -6.29 -3.60 4.74
C ILE A 228 -5.30 -4.38 5.61
N ILE A 229 -4.01 -4.37 5.27
CA ILE A 229 -2.98 -5.04 6.07
C ILE A 229 -2.92 -4.46 7.48
N LYS A 230 -2.88 -3.13 7.63
CA LYS A 230 -2.84 -2.43 8.91
C LYS A 230 -4.04 -2.81 9.79
N MET A 231 -5.24 -2.69 9.25
CA MET A 231 -6.49 -3.00 9.93
C MET A 231 -6.57 -4.46 10.37
N ASN A 232 -6.33 -5.39 9.43
CA ASN A 232 -6.40 -6.82 9.74
C ASN A 232 -5.32 -7.24 10.75
N SER A 233 -4.14 -6.65 10.70
CA SER A 233 -3.09 -6.90 11.68
C SER A 233 -3.51 -6.48 13.11
N TYR A 234 -4.15 -5.31 13.27
CA TYR A 234 -4.71 -4.91 14.56
C TYR A 234 -5.84 -5.84 15.03
N LYS A 235 -6.69 -6.27 14.09
CA LYS A 235 -7.76 -7.22 14.39
C LYS A 235 -7.22 -8.57 14.90
N GLU A 236 -6.19 -9.10 14.25
CA GLU A 236 -5.54 -10.35 14.66
C GLU A 236 -4.81 -10.24 16.01
N GLN A 237 -4.34 -9.04 16.36
CA GLN A 237 -3.79 -8.74 17.70
C GLN A 237 -4.89 -8.54 18.78
N GLY A 238 -6.17 -8.47 18.39
CA GLY A 238 -7.28 -8.19 19.30
C GLY A 238 -7.39 -6.72 19.70
N ASP A 239 -6.65 -5.82 19.06
CA ASP A 239 -6.72 -4.38 19.32
C ASP A 239 -7.84 -3.73 18.51
N ASN A 240 -9.07 -3.87 19.02
CA ASN A 240 -10.25 -3.29 18.39
C ASN A 240 -10.21 -1.76 18.32
N THR A 241 -9.54 -1.09 19.26
CA THR A 241 -9.40 0.37 19.26
C THR A 241 -8.51 0.82 18.12
N ALA A 242 -7.33 0.22 17.96
CA ALA A 242 -6.43 0.52 16.86
C ALA A 242 -7.04 0.15 15.50
N TYR A 243 -7.78 -0.97 15.41
CA TYR A 243 -8.55 -1.35 14.22
C TYR A 243 -9.53 -0.25 13.81
N MET A 244 -10.35 0.25 14.76
CA MET A 244 -11.33 1.31 14.47
C MET A 244 -10.66 2.62 14.07
N ASN A 245 -9.54 2.99 14.71
CA ASN A 245 -8.78 4.18 14.32
C ASN A 245 -8.20 4.05 12.91
N ALA A 246 -7.65 2.89 12.56
CA ALA A 246 -7.15 2.62 11.23
C ALA A 246 -8.28 2.62 10.16
N LEU A 247 -9.47 2.13 10.51
CA LEU A 247 -10.64 2.19 9.63
C LEU A 247 -11.13 3.63 9.41
N LYS A 248 -11.15 4.46 10.47
CA LYS A 248 -11.48 5.90 10.35
C LYS A 248 -10.47 6.62 9.44
N GLU A 249 -9.17 6.37 9.65
CA GLU A 249 -8.09 6.92 8.84
C GLU A 249 -8.24 6.50 7.36
N ALA A 250 -8.47 5.21 7.10
CA ALA A 250 -8.69 4.68 5.77
C ALA A 250 -9.90 5.29 5.06
N ALA A 251 -11.02 5.41 5.78
CA ALA A 251 -12.26 5.99 5.25
C ALA A 251 -12.08 7.46 4.86
N PHE A 252 -11.24 8.20 5.58
CA PHE A 252 -10.99 9.61 5.31
C PHE A 252 -9.89 9.84 4.27
N GLU A 253 -8.74 9.15 4.40
CA GLU A 253 -7.52 9.48 3.65
C GLU A 253 -7.39 8.69 2.32
N SER A 254 -8.04 7.50 2.20
CA SER A 254 -7.84 6.68 1.00
C SER A 254 -8.67 7.11 -0.21
N GLY A 255 -9.79 7.79 0.01
CA GLY A 255 -10.79 8.06 -1.01
C GLY A 255 -11.55 6.83 -1.52
N ASP A 256 -11.28 5.63 -0.99
CA ASP A 256 -11.95 4.39 -1.38
C ASP A 256 -13.28 4.25 -0.62
N PRO A 257 -14.44 4.25 -1.32
CA PRO A 257 -15.76 4.20 -0.69
C PRO A 257 -15.99 2.96 0.17
N ILE A 258 -15.23 1.88 -0.04
CA ILE A 258 -15.40 0.64 0.74
C ILE A 258 -15.07 0.84 2.22
N PHE A 259 -14.07 1.65 2.55
CA PHE A 259 -13.74 1.92 3.95
C PHE A 259 -14.82 2.76 4.64
N MET A 260 -15.40 3.71 3.91
CA MET A 260 -16.52 4.50 4.40
C MET A 260 -17.75 3.61 4.67
N GLN A 261 -18.06 2.70 3.75
CA GLN A 261 -19.16 1.75 3.89
C GLN A 261 -18.92 0.81 5.08
N ASN A 262 -17.70 0.30 5.24
CA ASN A 262 -17.33 -0.57 6.37
C ASN A 262 -17.42 0.17 7.71
N LEU A 263 -16.98 1.43 7.75
CA LEU A 263 -17.07 2.25 8.95
C LEU A 263 -18.54 2.50 9.35
N LEU A 264 -19.35 2.89 8.36
CA LEU A 264 -20.79 3.08 8.55
C LEU A 264 -21.48 1.79 9.05
N TYR A 265 -21.18 0.66 8.40
CA TYR A 265 -21.71 -0.65 8.80
C TYR A 265 -21.32 -1.01 10.24
N THR A 266 -20.07 -0.76 10.62
CA THR A 266 -19.58 -1.02 11.99
C THR A 266 -20.34 -0.20 13.03
N TYR A 267 -20.57 1.08 12.75
CA TYR A 267 -21.36 1.91 13.67
C TYR A 267 -22.83 1.51 13.73
N MET A 268 -23.41 1.14 12.58
CA MET A 268 -24.81 0.69 12.55
C MET A 268 -25.02 -0.61 13.35
N THR A 269 -24.08 -1.57 13.23
CA THR A 269 -24.17 -2.84 13.98
C THR A 269 -23.89 -2.68 15.47
N ALA A 270 -23.08 -1.70 15.85
CA ALA A 270 -22.80 -1.37 17.25
C ALA A 270 -23.88 -0.46 17.88
N GLU A 271 -24.86 0.02 17.09
CA GLU A 271 -25.89 0.99 17.50
C GLU A 271 -25.31 2.28 18.15
N ASN A 272 -24.06 2.60 17.84
CA ASN A 272 -23.35 3.75 18.43
C ASN A 272 -23.60 5.03 17.61
N VAL A 273 -24.82 5.57 17.74
CA VAL A 273 -25.26 6.76 16.99
C VAL A 273 -24.41 7.99 17.30
N THR A 274 -24.07 8.19 18.57
CA THR A 274 -23.35 9.39 19.01
C THR A 274 -21.97 9.48 18.42
N GLU A 275 -21.22 8.38 18.45
CA GLU A 275 -19.87 8.35 17.90
C GLU A 275 -19.89 8.40 16.37
N ALA A 276 -20.85 7.70 15.73
CA ALA A 276 -21.06 7.77 14.29
C ALA A 276 -21.28 9.20 13.81
N GLU A 277 -22.17 9.94 14.50
CA GLU A 277 -22.46 11.33 14.18
C GLU A 277 -21.25 12.26 14.43
N ALA A 278 -20.52 12.05 15.53
CA ALA A 278 -19.31 12.82 15.84
C ALA A 278 -18.24 12.67 14.75
N VAL A 279 -17.97 11.42 14.33
CA VAL A 279 -17.02 11.12 13.26
C VAL A 279 -17.47 11.67 11.91
N ALA A 280 -18.76 11.57 11.58
CA ALA A 280 -19.29 12.15 10.34
C ALA A 280 -19.19 13.69 10.34
N ASN A 281 -19.42 14.34 11.49
CA ASN A 281 -19.23 15.78 11.63
C ASN A 281 -17.77 16.19 11.48
N GLU A 282 -16.84 15.43 12.06
CA GLU A 282 -15.41 15.64 11.87
C GLU A 282 -15.02 15.56 10.37
N PHE A 283 -15.50 14.54 9.67
CA PHE A 283 -15.16 14.34 8.25
C PHE A 283 -15.66 15.50 7.38
N VAL A 284 -16.90 15.94 7.53
CA VAL A 284 -17.42 17.07 6.73
C VAL A 284 -16.82 18.42 7.14
N THR A 285 -16.31 18.54 8.37
CA THR A 285 -15.62 19.75 8.83
C THR A 285 -14.21 19.82 8.28
N LYS A 286 -13.51 18.68 8.26
CA LYS A 286 -12.12 18.57 7.79
C LYS A 286 -12.03 18.72 6.27
N ASP A 287 -12.98 18.13 5.54
CA ASP A 287 -13.10 18.29 4.07
C ASP A 287 -14.55 18.46 3.64
N PRO A 288 -15.04 19.72 3.59
CA PRO A 288 -16.40 20.00 3.12
C PRO A 288 -16.66 19.63 1.64
N THR A 289 -15.62 19.37 0.85
CA THR A 289 -15.72 18.98 -0.56
C THR A 289 -15.76 17.46 -0.77
N ASN A 290 -15.65 16.68 0.31
CA ASN A 290 -15.73 15.24 0.27
C ASN A 290 -17.19 14.76 0.21
N LYS A 291 -17.64 14.40 -0.99
CA LYS A 291 -19.01 13.88 -1.20
C LYS A 291 -19.33 12.64 -0.36
N SER A 292 -18.31 11.75 -0.14
CA SER A 292 -18.50 10.53 0.66
C SER A 292 -18.71 10.82 2.15
N ALA A 293 -18.09 11.87 2.68
CA ALA A 293 -18.31 12.32 4.06
C ALA A 293 -19.75 12.82 4.26
N TRP A 294 -20.26 13.64 3.33
CA TRP A 294 -21.66 14.07 3.35
C TRP A 294 -22.62 12.90 3.19
N TYR A 295 -22.33 11.96 2.30
CA TYR A 295 -23.11 10.76 2.11
C TYR A 295 -23.17 9.92 3.40
N MET A 296 -22.02 9.68 4.07
CA MET A 296 -21.97 8.95 5.33
C MET A 296 -22.84 9.62 6.41
N LYS A 297 -22.73 10.94 6.54
CA LYS A 297 -23.58 11.73 7.48
C LYS A 297 -25.06 11.56 7.17
N GLY A 298 -25.44 11.61 5.90
CA GLY A 298 -26.82 11.36 5.44
C GLY A 298 -27.30 9.95 5.80
N CYS A 299 -26.47 8.94 5.63
CA CYS A 299 -26.78 7.56 5.99
C CYS A 299 -27.02 7.37 7.49
N ILE A 300 -26.26 8.07 8.36
CA ILE A 300 -26.47 8.05 9.81
C ILE A 300 -27.83 8.64 10.16
N TYR A 301 -28.18 9.80 9.60
CA TYR A 301 -29.49 10.40 9.82
C TYR A 301 -30.62 9.52 9.28
N LEU A 302 -30.48 8.94 8.10
CA LEU A 302 -31.48 8.07 7.49
C LEU A 302 -31.72 6.78 8.29
N ASN A 303 -30.63 6.04 8.60
CA ASN A 303 -30.75 4.67 9.07
C ASN A 303 -30.75 4.55 10.61
N MET A 304 -30.01 5.42 11.30
CA MET A 304 -29.83 5.32 12.75
C MET A 304 -30.76 6.30 13.52
N LYS A 305 -30.96 7.51 12.98
CA LYS A 305 -31.78 8.55 13.65
C LYS A 305 -33.18 8.65 13.08
N LYS A 306 -33.42 8.13 11.88
CA LYS A 306 -34.66 8.32 11.10
C LYS A 306 -35.06 9.78 10.92
N ASP A 307 -34.05 10.65 10.90
CA ASP A 307 -34.23 12.07 10.58
C ASP A 307 -34.11 12.27 9.08
N TYR A 308 -35.24 12.05 8.40
CA TYR A 308 -35.29 12.12 6.94
C TYR A 308 -34.97 13.50 6.40
N ALA A 309 -35.30 14.57 7.14
CA ALA A 309 -35.03 15.95 6.71
C ALA A 309 -33.51 16.22 6.72
N ALA A 310 -32.85 15.94 7.83
CA ALA A 310 -31.40 16.10 7.95
C ALA A 310 -30.64 15.17 6.97
N ALA A 311 -31.16 13.95 6.74
CA ALA A 311 -30.60 13.05 5.74
C ALA A 311 -30.64 13.65 4.32
N ARG A 312 -31.79 14.24 3.91
CA ARG A 312 -31.90 14.92 2.61
C ARG A 312 -30.94 16.07 2.45
N GLU A 313 -30.77 16.91 3.48
CA GLU A 313 -29.79 17.99 3.45
C GLU A 313 -28.37 17.49 3.19
N CYS A 314 -27.97 16.40 3.86
CA CYS A 314 -26.67 15.80 3.68
C CYS A 314 -26.51 15.17 2.30
N PHE A 315 -27.49 14.40 1.82
CA PHE A 315 -27.44 13.81 0.47
C PHE A 315 -27.46 14.90 -0.60
N GLN A 316 -28.18 16.01 -0.41
CA GLN A 316 -28.14 17.13 -1.34
C GLN A 316 -26.74 17.73 -1.44
N LYS A 317 -26.03 17.92 -0.31
CA LYS A 317 -24.62 18.35 -0.31
C LYS A 317 -23.71 17.40 -1.08
N ALA A 318 -23.92 16.09 -0.91
CA ALA A 318 -23.17 15.09 -1.68
C ALA A 318 -23.48 15.19 -3.19
N LEU A 319 -24.75 15.42 -3.56
CA LEU A 319 -25.18 15.56 -4.96
C LEU A 319 -24.82 16.92 -5.59
N ASP A 320 -24.69 17.97 -4.78
CA ASP A 320 -24.16 19.27 -5.24
C ASP A 320 -22.69 19.14 -5.67
N LEU A 321 -21.94 18.25 -5.01
CA LEU A 321 -20.54 17.93 -5.32
C LEU A 321 -20.40 16.93 -6.46
N ASP A 322 -21.31 15.96 -6.56
CA ASP A 322 -21.35 14.97 -7.62
C ASP A 322 -22.80 14.58 -7.94
N PRO A 323 -23.43 15.18 -8.96
CA PRO A 323 -24.79 14.87 -9.37
C PRO A 323 -25.01 13.42 -9.83
N ASP A 324 -23.92 12.73 -10.21
CA ASP A 324 -23.93 11.34 -10.68
C ASP A 324 -23.61 10.34 -9.57
N PHE A 325 -23.52 10.79 -8.31
CA PHE A 325 -23.25 9.91 -7.19
C PHE A 325 -24.42 8.94 -6.98
N LEU A 326 -24.23 7.68 -7.42
CA LEU A 326 -25.26 6.65 -7.50
C LEU A 326 -25.94 6.41 -6.16
N GLU A 327 -25.14 6.20 -5.11
CA GLU A 327 -25.60 5.86 -3.76
C GLU A 327 -26.36 7.02 -3.12
N ALA A 328 -25.93 8.25 -3.36
CA ALA A 328 -26.61 9.42 -2.84
C ALA A 328 -27.97 9.64 -3.52
N ASN A 329 -28.08 9.45 -4.84
CA ASN A 329 -29.35 9.47 -5.56
C ASN A 329 -30.30 8.38 -5.05
N THR A 330 -29.80 7.16 -4.85
CA THR A 330 -30.58 6.04 -4.32
C THR A 330 -31.12 6.33 -2.93
N ASN A 331 -30.27 6.83 -2.03
CA ASN A 331 -30.68 7.13 -0.66
C ASN A 331 -31.53 8.39 -0.54
N MET A 332 -31.34 9.40 -1.40
CA MET A 332 -32.23 10.53 -1.48
C MET A 332 -33.67 10.09 -1.82
N ALA A 333 -33.87 9.24 -2.81
CA ALA A 333 -35.17 8.66 -3.11
C ALA A 333 -35.73 7.86 -1.93
N SER A 334 -34.84 7.11 -1.24
CA SER A 334 -35.23 6.30 -0.07
C SER A 334 -35.70 7.17 1.11
N THR A 335 -35.16 8.39 1.30
CA THR A 335 -35.64 9.28 2.38
C THR A 335 -37.11 9.60 2.21
N TYR A 336 -37.53 9.95 1.00
CA TYR A 336 -38.93 10.29 0.70
C TYR A 336 -39.83 9.07 0.81
N THR A 337 -39.44 7.93 0.23
CA THR A 337 -40.27 6.74 0.26
C THR A 337 -40.40 6.11 1.64
N ASN A 338 -39.31 6.14 2.46
CA ASN A 338 -39.34 5.62 3.82
C ASN A 338 -40.17 6.51 4.76
N GLU A 339 -39.99 7.84 4.67
CA GLU A 339 -40.75 8.78 5.48
C GLU A 339 -42.27 8.60 5.28
N ILE A 340 -42.71 8.52 4.02
CA ILE A 340 -44.16 8.34 3.76
C ILE A 340 -44.69 6.99 4.22
N VAL A 341 -43.85 5.93 4.14
CA VAL A 341 -44.21 4.59 4.67
C VAL A 341 -44.31 4.63 6.18
N GLU A 342 -43.34 5.26 6.88
CA GLU A 342 -43.36 5.37 8.33
C GLU A 342 -44.56 6.18 8.85
N ARG A 343 -44.85 7.31 8.18
CA ARG A 343 -46.05 8.12 8.51
C ARG A 343 -47.35 7.32 8.36
N LYS A 344 -47.45 6.47 7.32
CA LYS A 344 -48.58 5.54 7.18
C LYS A 344 -48.63 4.52 8.31
N GLN A 345 -47.50 3.93 8.68
CA GLN A 345 -47.42 2.95 9.77
C GLN A 345 -47.78 3.56 11.15
N ASN A 346 -47.40 4.83 11.35
CA ASN A 346 -47.71 5.60 12.57
C ASN A 346 -49.20 6.07 12.63
N GLY A 347 -50.00 5.74 11.60
CA GLY A 347 -51.44 6.05 11.62
C GLY A 347 -51.77 7.49 11.25
N GLU A 348 -50.84 8.26 10.66
CA GLU A 348 -51.09 9.63 10.22
C GLU A 348 -52.12 9.70 9.05
N PHE A 349 -52.30 8.60 8.37
CA PHE A 349 -53.26 8.47 7.26
C PHE A 349 -54.44 7.60 7.68
N VAL A 350 -55.62 8.18 7.59
CA VAL A 350 -56.88 7.51 7.96
C VAL A 350 -57.47 6.75 6.78
N TRP A 351 -57.23 7.23 5.55
CA TRP A 351 -57.90 6.77 4.36
C TRP A 351 -56.95 6.14 3.35
N VAL A 352 -55.80 6.79 3.03
CA VAL A 352 -54.92 6.31 1.98
C VAL A 352 -54.14 5.07 2.47
N GLY A 353 -54.29 3.96 1.74
CA GLY A 353 -53.61 2.68 2.04
C GLY A 353 -54.26 1.88 3.21
N THR A 354 -55.40 2.31 3.72
CA THR A 354 -56.07 1.63 4.84
C THR A 354 -57.16 0.64 4.41
N GLY A 355 -57.48 0.56 3.09
CA GLY A 355 -58.57 -0.26 2.58
C GLY A 355 -60.00 0.24 2.92
N LYS A 356 -60.12 1.41 3.56
CA LYS A 356 -61.43 1.98 3.89
C LYS A 356 -62.03 2.67 2.67
N ASN A 357 -63.35 2.56 2.54
CA ASN A 357 -64.12 3.22 1.51
C ASN A 357 -64.74 4.50 2.03
N TYR A 358 -64.74 5.56 1.22
CA TYR A 358 -65.39 6.84 1.52
C TYR A 358 -66.59 7.05 0.59
N VAL A 359 -67.53 7.89 1.05
CA VAL A 359 -68.68 8.31 0.24
C VAL A 359 -68.27 9.50 -0.59
N LYS A 360 -68.55 9.44 -1.94
CA LYS A 360 -68.26 10.51 -2.87
C LYS A 360 -69.00 11.79 -2.47
N GLY A 361 -68.28 12.93 -2.47
CA GLY A 361 -68.82 14.21 -2.03
C GLY A 361 -68.75 14.48 -0.51
N SER A 362 -68.33 13.49 0.29
CA SER A 362 -68.24 13.61 1.75
C SER A 362 -67.01 14.35 2.26
N LYS A 363 -66.97 14.63 3.56
CA LYS A 363 -65.75 15.12 4.23
C LYS A 363 -64.63 14.12 4.18
N ASP A 364 -64.98 12.85 4.16
CA ASP A 364 -64.01 11.74 4.09
C ASP A 364 -63.31 11.68 2.73
N GLU A 365 -64.00 11.97 1.62
CA GLU A 365 -63.36 12.13 0.31
C GLU A 365 -62.41 13.31 0.27
N LYS A 366 -62.76 14.42 0.92
CA LYS A 366 -61.86 15.57 1.01
C LYS A 366 -60.60 15.25 1.81
N GLN A 367 -60.74 14.49 2.91
CA GLN A 367 -59.59 14.04 3.69
C GLN A 367 -58.74 13.06 2.88
N TYR A 368 -59.32 12.06 2.24
CA TYR A 368 -58.62 11.14 1.35
C TYR A 368 -57.82 11.88 0.27
N LYS A 369 -58.41 12.89 -0.39
CA LYS A 369 -57.71 13.67 -1.39
C LYS A 369 -56.52 14.47 -0.84
N LYS A 370 -56.62 14.99 0.39
CA LYS A 370 -55.52 15.65 1.10
C LYS A 370 -54.36 14.67 1.37
N GLU A 371 -54.73 13.52 1.91
CA GLU A 371 -53.74 12.45 2.21
C GLU A 371 -53.05 11.96 0.93
N LEU A 372 -53.84 11.74 -0.12
CA LEU A 372 -53.32 11.32 -1.44
C LEU A 372 -52.35 12.35 -2.04
N ALA A 373 -52.68 13.66 -1.89
CA ALA A 373 -51.80 14.72 -2.36
C ALA A 373 -50.44 14.71 -1.62
N ILE A 374 -50.42 14.43 -0.33
CA ILE A 374 -49.18 14.27 0.45
C ILE A 374 -48.38 13.06 -0.07
N VAL A 375 -49.05 11.92 -0.27
CA VAL A 375 -48.40 10.71 -0.81
C VAL A 375 -47.80 10.96 -2.18
N HIS A 376 -48.56 11.62 -3.07
CA HIS A 376 -48.09 11.99 -4.41
C HIS A 376 -46.91 12.97 -4.37
N ASP A 377 -46.87 13.94 -3.46
CA ASP A 377 -45.76 14.88 -3.30
C ASP A 377 -44.47 14.15 -2.93
N PHE A 378 -44.53 13.23 -1.97
CA PHE A 378 -43.34 12.46 -1.53
C PHE A 378 -42.80 11.54 -2.64
N TYR A 379 -43.66 10.74 -3.27
CA TYR A 379 -43.23 9.88 -4.37
C TYR A 379 -42.80 10.67 -5.60
N GLY A 380 -43.46 11.82 -5.87
CA GLY A 380 -43.06 12.75 -6.95
C GLY A 380 -41.66 13.31 -6.73
N LYS A 381 -41.30 13.64 -5.47
CA LYS A 381 -39.96 14.09 -5.11
C LYS A 381 -38.91 12.97 -5.17
N ALA A 382 -39.28 11.72 -4.92
CA ALA A 382 -38.39 10.57 -5.03
C ALA A 382 -38.09 10.19 -6.50
N LEU A 383 -39.05 10.41 -7.41
CA LEU A 383 -39.00 9.94 -8.80
C LEU A 383 -37.76 10.37 -9.56
N PRO A 384 -37.37 11.66 -9.63
CA PRO A 384 -36.24 12.12 -10.45
C PRO A 384 -34.92 11.47 -10.01
N TYR A 385 -34.72 11.25 -8.72
CA TYR A 385 -33.51 10.60 -8.20
C TYR A 385 -33.44 9.13 -8.64
N MET A 386 -34.53 8.41 -8.56
CA MET A 386 -34.57 6.98 -8.99
C MET A 386 -34.48 6.84 -10.52
N GLN A 387 -35.03 7.80 -11.29
CA GLN A 387 -34.81 7.84 -12.74
C GLN A 387 -33.36 8.13 -13.08
N LYS A 388 -32.67 8.98 -12.30
CA LYS A 388 -31.23 9.20 -12.42
C LYS A 388 -30.45 7.94 -12.16
N VAL A 389 -30.75 7.18 -11.09
CA VAL A 389 -30.16 5.87 -10.81
C VAL A 389 -30.30 4.91 -11.99
N ARG A 390 -31.52 4.81 -12.55
CA ARG A 390 -31.75 3.98 -13.75
C ARG A 390 -30.89 4.41 -14.94
N SER A 391 -30.70 5.71 -15.14
CA SER A 391 -29.86 6.24 -16.25
C SER A 391 -28.37 5.96 -16.04
N LEU A 392 -27.90 5.91 -14.79
CA LEU A 392 -26.49 5.66 -14.46
C LEU A 392 -26.11 4.18 -14.58
N VAL A 393 -27.02 3.28 -14.22
CA VAL A 393 -26.77 1.83 -14.22
C VAL A 393 -27.94 1.06 -14.88
N PRO A 394 -28.22 1.29 -16.18
CA PRO A 394 -29.36 0.69 -16.88
C PRO A 394 -29.28 -0.83 -16.97
N ASP A 395 -28.09 -1.37 -17.01
CA ASP A 395 -27.74 -2.80 -17.05
C ASP A 395 -27.84 -3.51 -15.69
N GLN A 396 -28.10 -2.77 -14.61
CA GLN A 396 -28.25 -3.31 -13.25
C GLN A 396 -29.68 -3.11 -12.71
N PRO A 397 -30.71 -3.70 -13.34
CA PRO A 397 -32.10 -3.40 -13.01
C PRO A 397 -32.50 -3.70 -11.57
N LYS A 398 -31.81 -4.62 -10.90
CA LYS A 398 -32.07 -4.95 -9.49
C LYS A 398 -31.85 -3.74 -8.55
N VAL A 399 -31.04 -2.75 -8.97
CA VAL A 399 -30.74 -1.55 -8.17
C VAL A 399 -31.92 -0.59 -8.12
N TRP A 400 -32.70 -0.49 -9.19
CA TRP A 400 -33.72 0.56 -9.35
C TRP A 400 -35.14 0.06 -9.60
N VAL A 401 -35.34 -1.13 -10.16
CA VAL A 401 -36.65 -1.55 -10.69
C VAL A 401 -37.74 -1.64 -9.61
N TYR A 402 -37.43 -2.19 -8.45
CA TYR A 402 -38.42 -2.36 -7.38
C TYR A 402 -38.83 -1.01 -6.74
N VAL A 403 -37.89 -0.07 -6.65
CA VAL A 403 -38.18 1.25 -6.10
C VAL A 403 -38.98 2.09 -7.12
N LEU A 404 -38.62 2.06 -8.39
CA LEU A 404 -39.39 2.71 -9.46
C LEU A 404 -40.80 2.13 -9.59
N GLN A 405 -40.96 0.80 -9.54
CA GLN A 405 -42.27 0.15 -9.54
C GLN A 405 -43.17 0.72 -8.44
N ARG A 406 -42.66 0.78 -7.19
CA ARG A 406 -43.39 1.34 -6.04
C ARG A 406 -43.73 2.82 -6.23
N ILE A 407 -42.79 3.63 -6.74
CA ILE A 407 -43.00 5.04 -7.03
C ILE A 407 -44.11 5.19 -8.09
N TYR A 408 -44.03 4.51 -9.20
CA TYR A 408 -45.02 4.59 -10.27
C TYR A 408 -46.41 4.09 -9.83
N GLU A 409 -46.45 3.06 -9.03
CA GLU A 409 -47.71 2.58 -8.42
C GLU A 409 -48.40 3.65 -7.58
N ASN A 410 -47.63 4.30 -6.66
CA ASN A 410 -48.18 5.32 -5.78
C ASN A 410 -48.51 6.65 -6.50
N LEU A 411 -47.90 6.91 -7.65
CA LEU A 411 -48.21 8.04 -8.51
C LEU A 411 -49.31 7.72 -9.56
N ASN A 412 -49.84 6.49 -9.55
CA ASN A 412 -50.83 6.02 -10.53
C ASN A 412 -50.33 6.08 -12.02
N MET A 413 -49.03 5.90 -12.22
CA MET A 413 -48.35 5.86 -13.53
C MET A 413 -48.37 4.44 -14.05
N LYS A 414 -49.51 4.02 -14.67
CA LYS A 414 -49.80 2.60 -15.00
C LYS A 414 -48.88 2.05 -16.07
N THR A 415 -48.55 2.85 -17.07
CA THR A 415 -47.68 2.41 -18.19
C THR A 415 -46.26 2.12 -17.70
N GLU A 416 -45.69 3.04 -16.93
CA GLU A 416 -44.34 2.93 -16.39
C GLU A 416 -44.25 1.81 -15.36
N LYS A 417 -45.33 1.63 -14.56
CA LYS A 417 -45.40 0.49 -13.62
C LYS A 417 -45.39 -0.84 -14.38
N ALA A 418 -46.16 -0.95 -15.46
CA ALA A 418 -46.22 -2.21 -16.25
C ALA A 418 -44.85 -2.51 -16.90
N GLU A 419 -44.08 -1.51 -17.29
CA GLU A 419 -42.69 -1.69 -17.73
C GLU A 419 -41.83 -2.30 -16.62
N MET A 420 -41.93 -1.79 -15.40
CA MET A 420 -41.16 -2.32 -14.26
C MET A 420 -41.59 -3.75 -13.92
N ASP A 421 -42.90 -4.05 -13.96
CA ASP A 421 -43.42 -5.38 -13.72
C ASP A 421 -42.84 -6.41 -14.71
N ALA A 422 -42.76 -6.06 -16.00
CA ALA A 422 -42.17 -6.91 -17.03
C ALA A 422 -40.65 -7.17 -16.78
N ILE A 423 -39.90 -6.17 -16.36
CA ILE A 423 -38.48 -6.34 -16.03
C ILE A 423 -38.31 -7.23 -14.79
N ILE A 424 -39.16 -7.09 -13.78
CA ILE A 424 -39.16 -7.92 -12.58
C ILE A 424 -39.44 -9.39 -12.93
N GLU A 425 -40.40 -9.66 -13.80
CA GLU A 425 -40.70 -11.03 -14.28
C GLU A 425 -39.49 -11.64 -14.97
N GLN A 426 -38.80 -10.89 -15.84
CA GLN A 426 -37.57 -11.37 -16.48
C GLN A 426 -36.46 -11.71 -15.48
N ILE A 427 -36.26 -10.89 -14.44
CA ILE A 427 -35.27 -11.14 -13.38
C ILE A 427 -35.61 -12.41 -12.59
N GLN A 428 -36.91 -12.70 -12.37
CA GLN A 428 -37.37 -13.87 -11.65
C GLN A 428 -37.23 -15.18 -12.45
N GLN A 429 -37.38 -15.09 -13.78
CA GLN A 429 -37.19 -16.23 -14.68
C GLN A 429 -35.73 -16.65 -14.89
N GLN A 430 -34.76 -15.77 -14.57
CA GLN A 430 -33.32 -16.02 -14.68
C GLN A 430 -32.71 -16.65 -13.40
N LYS A 431 -33.51 -16.92 -12.37
CA LYS A 431 -33.13 -17.66 -11.16
C LYS A 431 -33.39 -19.13 -11.27
#